data_f8bad560ed3d03b7754c082e2ae20afd
#
_entry.id   f8bad560ed3d03b7754c082e2ae20afd
#
_cell.length_a   1.000
_cell.length_b   1.000
_cell.length_c   1.000
_cell.angle_alpha   90.00
_cell.angle_beta   90.00
_cell.angle_gamma   90.00
#
_symmetry.space_group_name_H-M   'P 1'
#
loop_
_entity.id
_entity.type
_entity.pdbx_description
1 polymer ?
#
loop_
_entity_poly.entity_id
_entity_poly.type
_entity_poly.pdbx_seq_one_letter_code
_entity_poly.pdbx_strand_id
1 'polypeptide(L)'
;MLPASEIKEKAKEIGFDACGIAQVATADSEALFFDKWLKEGNHAGMAYMENHREIRLNPARLVEGAKTVISVALNYYPEQKLPPEAPHIAYYAYGKDYHFVVKEMLSELWTALFPRGAREQGGKGMDRNGQFFCDPARGAGTGQADVTAARFFTDSAPILERYWAWKAGLGWIGKNTNLIIPGKGSFFFLGEIVTTLEADHYDTPQKNRCGSCSRCLEACPTGALEGPCHLNARKCLSYLTIENCGEIPAEQAVRL
;
A
#
# COMPACT_ATOMS: atom_id res chain seq x y z
N MET A 1 -1.67 23.53 -5.63
CA MET A 1 -0.59 22.91 -4.85
C MET A 1 -1.21 22.39 -3.57
N LEU A 2 -0.86 21.18 -3.16
CA LEU A 2 -1.39 20.52 -1.96
C LEU A 2 -0.56 20.92 -0.73
N PRO A 3 -1.17 21.47 0.33
CA PRO A 3 -0.44 21.80 1.56
C PRO A 3 -0.16 20.50 2.36
N ALA A 4 1.10 20.12 2.44
CA ALA A 4 1.56 18.87 3.07
C ALA A 4 1.17 18.77 4.56
N SER A 5 1.23 19.88 5.28
CA SER A 5 0.84 19.94 6.70
C SER A 5 -0.66 19.66 6.89
N GLU A 6 -1.51 20.25 6.05
CA GLU A 6 -2.96 20.08 6.10
C GLU A 6 -3.35 18.64 5.75
N ILE A 7 -2.71 18.03 4.73
CA ILE A 7 -2.94 16.63 4.39
C ILE A 7 -2.69 15.73 5.60
N LYS A 8 -1.56 15.90 6.29
CA LYS A 8 -1.19 15.09 7.46
C LYS A 8 -2.13 15.31 8.64
N GLU A 9 -2.56 16.54 8.88
CA GLU A 9 -3.51 16.88 9.93
C GLU A 9 -4.86 16.22 9.66
N LYS A 10 -5.40 16.37 8.44
CA LYS A 10 -6.67 15.74 8.04
C LYS A 10 -6.61 14.22 8.07
N ALA A 11 -5.52 13.62 7.62
CA ALA A 11 -5.33 12.17 7.71
C ALA A 11 -5.38 11.69 9.16
N LYS A 12 -4.77 12.42 10.09
CA LYS A 12 -4.81 12.12 11.52
C LYS A 12 -6.20 12.30 12.11
N GLU A 13 -6.91 13.37 11.76
CA GLU A 13 -8.30 13.61 12.21
C GLU A 13 -9.26 12.49 11.78
N ILE A 14 -9.07 11.95 10.58
CA ILE A 14 -9.86 10.83 10.02
C ILE A 14 -9.51 9.51 10.71
N GLY A 15 -8.35 9.41 11.35
CA GLY A 15 -7.94 8.23 12.11
C GLY A 15 -6.80 7.42 11.52
N PHE A 16 -6.11 7.91 10.50
CA PHE A 16 -4.87 7.26 10.04
C PHE A 16 -3.74 7.43 11.06
N ASP A 17 -2.97 6.37 11.28
CA ASP A 17 -1.86 6.34 12.22
C ASP A 17 -0.60 7.05 11.70
N ALA A 18 -0.43 7.08 10.40
CA ALA A 18 0.65 7.78 9.73
C ALA A 18 0.21 8.23 8.34
N CYS A 19 0.75 9.36 7.91
CA CYS A 19 0.58 9.93 6.59
C CYS A 19 1.87 10.58 6.13
N GLY A 20 2.22 10.41 4.87
CA GLY A 20 3.38 11.04 4.25
C GLY A 20 3.17 11.25 2.76
N ILE A 21 4.05 12.05 2.16
CA ILE A 21 3.88 12.55 0.80
C ILE A 21 5.16 12.34 0.02
N ALA A 22 5.07 11.62 -1.10
CA ALA A 22 6.18 11.37 -2.01
C ALA A 22 5.96 12.01 -3.38
N GLN A 23 7.02 12.51 -3.98
CA GLN A 23 7.00 12.90 -5.38
C GLN A 23 6.97 11.65 -6.26
N VAL A 24 6.10 11.64 -7.27
CA VAL A 24 6.04 10.57 -8.26
C VAL A 24 7.36 10.50 -9.03
N ALA A 25 7.90 9.30 -9.12
CA ALA A 25 9.07 8.94 -9.90
C ALA A 25 9.01 7.46 -10.27
N THR A 26 9.85 7.01 -11.19
CA THR A 26 10.03 5.58 -11.43
C THR A 26 10.82 4.97 -10.27
N ALA A 27 10.40 3.79 -9.82
CA ALA A 27 11.08 3.04 -8.76
C ALA A 27 12.27 2.24 -9.32
N ASP A 28 13.26 2.93 -9.90
CA ASP A 28 14.38 2.31 -10.64
C ASP A 28 15.25 1.42 -9.73
N SER A 29 15.45 1.80 -8.47
CA SER A 29 16.17 1.00 -7.49
C SER A 29 15.49 -0.34 -7.22
N GLU A 30 14.16 -0.35 -7.23
CA GLU A 30 13.38 -1.56 -6.99
C GLU A 30 13.26 -2.44 -8.23
N ALA A 31 13.36 -1.85 -9.42
CA ALA A 31 13.20 -2.56 -10.69
C ALA A 31 14.17 -3.75 -10.81
N LEU A 32 15.46 -3.52 -10.54
CA LEU A 32 16.49 -4.57 -10.62
C LEU A 32 16.25 -5.71 -9.62
N PHE A 33 15.85 -5.35 -8.40
CA PHE A 33 15.52 -6.33 -7.36
C PHE A 33 14.28 -7.13 -7.73
N PHE A 34 13.23 -6.46 -8.19
CA PHE A 34 11.97 -7.05 -8.59
C PHE A 34 12.13 -8.00 -9.76
N ASP A 35 12.87 -7.59 -10.81
CA ASP A 35 13.16 -8.42 -11.98
C ASP A 35 13.94 -9.68 -11.60
N LYS A 36 14.96 -9.54 -10.74
CA LYS A 36 15.73 -10.66 -10.22
C LYS A 36 14.84 -11.63 -9.45
N TRP A 37 13.99 -11.12 -8.55
CA TRP A 37 13.06 -11.90 -7.73
C TRP A 37 12.06 -12.69 -8.58
N LEU A 38 11.52 -12.07 -9.65
CA LEU A 38 10.67 -12.73 -10.63
C LEU A 38 11.43 -13.81 -11.40
N LYS A 39 12.64 -13.49 -11.92
CA LYS A 39 13.48 -14.43 -12.67
C LYS A 39 13.83 -15.68 -11.86
N GLU A 40 14.03 -15.54 -10.57
CA GLU A 40 14.29 -16.65 -9.64
C GLU A 40 13.01 -17.45 -9.30
N GLY A 41 11.83 -17.02 -9.78
CA GLY A 41 10.53 -17.62 -9.54
C GLY A 41 10.10 -17.52 -8.06
N ASN A 42 10.62 -16.55 -7.32
CA ASN A 42 10.31 -16.35 -5.90
C ASN A 42 8.87 -15.89 -5.65
N HIS A 43 8.15 -15.47 -6.69
CA HIS A 43 6.72 -15.13 -6.66
C HIS A 43 5.81 -16.37 -6.65
N ALA A 44 6.36 -17.58 -6.81
CA ALA A 44 5.60 -18.84 -6.85
C ALA A 44 4.47 -18.83 -7.91
N GLY A 45 3.24 -19.12 -7.54
CA GLY A 45 2.07 -19.11 -8.44
C GLY A 45 1.41 -17.75 -8.66
N MET A 46 1.94 -16.67 -8.08
CA MET A 46 1.38 -15.32 -8.21
C MET A 46 1.72 -14.68 -9.56
N ALA A 47 1.17 -15.24 -10.66
CA ALA A 47 1.42 -14.77 -12.03
C ALA A 47 1.07 -13.27 -12.23
N TYR A 48 0.15 -12.73 -11.43
CA TYR A 48 -0.18 -11.31 -11.45
C TYR A 48 1.00 -10.40 -11.06
N MET A 49 2.04 -10.93 -10.41
CA MET A 49 3.26 -10.18 -10.11
C MET A 49 4.09 -9.91 -11.36
N GLU A 50 4.05 -10.79 -12.36
CA GLU A 50 4.72 -10.61 -13.64
C GLU A 50 3.98 -9.57 -14.51
N ASN A 51 2.66 -9.49 -14.33
CA ASN A 51 1.82 -8.60 -15.10
C ASN A 51 1.99 -7.14 -14.63
N HIS A 52 1.85 -6.23 -15.60
CA HIS A 52 1.83 -4.78 -15.33
C HIS A 52 3.11 -4.25 -14.63
N ARG A 53 4.27 -4.86 -14.90
CA ARG A 53 5.57 -4.43 -14.32
C ARG A 53 5.80 -2.92 -14.43
N GLU A 54 5.60 -2.34 -15.61
CA GLU A 54 5.80 -0.91 -15.87
C GLU A 54 4.85 -0.02 -15.03
N ILE A 55 3.62 -0.48 -14.85
CA ILE A 55 2.64 0.22 -14.00
C ILE A 55 3.07 0.14 -12.54
N ARG A 56 3.51 -1.05 -12.10
CA ARG A 56 3.92 -1.32 -10.74
C ARG A 56 5.11 -0.44 -10.30
N LEU A 57 6.02 -0.19 -11.23
CA LEU A 57 7.21 0.62 -10.98
C LEU A 57 6.98 2.13 -11.17
N ASN A 58 5.90 2.54 -11.84
CA ASN A 58 5.65 3.95 -12.12
C ASN A 58 4.17 4.32 -11.97
N PRO A 59 3.78 4.98 -10.86
CA PRO A 59 2.40 5.41 -10.62
C PRO A 59 1.83 6.36 -11.67
N ALA A 60 2.67 7.05 -12.44
CA ALA A 60 2.19 7.88 -13.56
C ALA A 60 1.55 7.05 -14.69
N ARG A 61 1.76 5.73 -14.70
CA ARG A 61 1.06 4.81 -15.59
C ARG A 61 -0.35 4.44 -15.08
N LEU A 62 -0.62 4.62 -13.78
CA LEU A 62 -1.95 4.45 -13.18
C LEU A 62 -2.80 5.71 -13.34
N VAL A 63 -2.16 6.87 -13.17
CA VAL A 63 -2.79 8.20 -13.29
C VAL A 63 -1.89 9.04 -14.18
N GLU A 64 -2.33 9.30 -15.40
CA GLU A 64 -1.57 10.10 -16.36
C GLU A 64 -1.31 11.51 -15.80
N GLY A 65 -0.06 11.96 -15.90
CA GLY A 65 0.35 13.25 -15.34
C GLY A 65 0.46 13.29 -13.81
N ALA A 66 0.42 12.16 -13.13
CA ALA A 66 0.58 12.11 -11.68
C ALA A 66 1.91 12.72 -11.22
N LYS A 67 1.84 13.52 -10.16
CA LYS A 67 2.98 14.24 -9.57
C LYS A 67 3.21 13.86 -8.10
N THR A 68 2.14 13.44 -7.40
CA THR A 68 2.18 13.17 -5.97
C THR A 68 1.56 11.84 -5.62
N VAL A 69 2.20 11.12 -4.70
CA VAL A 69 1.63 9.98 -3.96
C VAL A 69 1.51 10.39 -2.51
N ILE A 70 0.27 10.40 -1.99
CA ILE A 70 0.01 10.51 -0.55
C ILE A 70 -0.14 9.08 -0.05
N SER A 71 0.72 8.67 0.88
CA SER A 71 0.69 7.33 1.46
C SER A 71 0.22 7.41 2.90
N VAL A 72 -0.70 6.54 3.29
CA VAL A 72 -1.26 6.46 4.64
C VAL A 72 -1.10 5.06 5.22
N ALA A 73 -1.12 4.97 6.54
CA ALA A 73 -1.09 3.70 7.26
C ALA A 73 -2.18 3.66 8.33
N LEU A 74 -2.91 2.55 8.40
CA LEU A 74 -3.96 2.27 9.38
C LEU A 74 -3.58 1.01 10.18
N ASN A 75 -3.44 1.13 11.49
CA ASN A 75 -3.07 0.01 12.35
C ASN A 75 -4.20 -1.01 12.45
N TYR A 76 -3.87 -2.30 12.31
CA TYR A 76 -4.83 -3.39 12.48
C TYR A 76 -4.49 -4.33 13.65
N TYR A 77 -3.51 -3.98 14.49
CA TYR A 77 -3.22 -4.79 15.66
C TYR A 77 -4.39 -4.70 16.65
N PRO A 78 -5.05 -5.84 16.99
CA PRO A 78 -6.26 -5.80 17.79
C PRO A 78 -5.95 -5.46 19.24
N GLU A 79 -6.77 -4.61 19.85
CA GLU A 79 -6.74 -4.35 21.29
C GLU A 79 -7.07 -5.61 22.09
N GLN A 80 -8.01 -6.41 21.58
CA GLN A 80 -8.42 -7.68 22.16
C GLN A 80 -8.15 -8.81 21.19
N LYS A 81 -7.42 -9.81 21.66
CA LYS A 81 -7.16 -11.04 20.89
C LYS A 81 -8.28 -12.05 21.12
N LEU A 82 -8.47 -12.93 20.15
CA LEU A 82 -9.32 -14.10 20.33
C LEU A 82 -8.77 -14.94 21.48
N PRO A 83 -9.64 -15.64 22.24
CA PRO A 83 -9.21 -16.53 23.31
C PRO A 83 -8.36 -17.68 22.73
N PRO A 84 -7.45 -18.26 23.55
CA PRO A 84 -6.48 -19.26 23.07
C PRO A 84 -7.10 -20.50 22.41
N GLU A 85 -8.33 -20.84 22.78
CA GLU A 85 -9.10 -21.97 22.25
C GLU A 85 -9.81 -21.67 20.93
N ALA A 86 -9.83 -20.40 20.50
CA ALA A 86 -10.43 -20.03 19.22
C ALA A 86 -9.49 -20.37 18.05
N PRO A 87 -10.03 -20.58 16.85
CA PRO A 87 -9.21 -20.77 15.65
C PRO A 87 -8.22 -19.61 15.45
N HIS A 88 -6.99 -19.92 15.06
CA HIS A 88 -5.99 -18.90 14.75
C HIS A 88 -6.37 -18.18 13.44
N ILE A 89 -6.85 -16.95 13.57
CA ILE A 89 -7.16 -16.06 12.46
C ILE A 89 -6.11 -14.96 12.42
N ALA A 90 -5.62 -14.62 11.23
CA ALA A 90 -4.68 -13.51 11.07
C ALA A 90 -5.34 -12.18 11.47
N TYR A 91 -4.63 -11.33 12.22
CA TYR A 91 -5.17 -10.09 12.77
C TYR A 91 -5.75 -9.14 11.71
N TYR A 92 -5.16 -9.12 10.51
CA TYR A 92 -5.67 -8.29 9.42
C TYR A 92 -7.10 -8.68 8.97
N ALA A 93 -7.53 -9.90 9.26
CA ALA A 93 -8.87 -10.40 8.92
C ALA A 93 -9.92 -10.15 10.02
N TYR A 94 -9.55 -9.45 11.10
CA TYR A 94 -10.50 -9.11 12.14
C TYR A 94 -11.39 -7.94 11.69
N GLY A 95 -12.69 -8.06 11.96
CA GLY A 95 -13.66 -6.99 11.72
C GLY A 95 -14.11 -6.86 10.26
N LYS A 96 -14.25 -5.63 9.80
CA LYS A 96 -14.69 -5.32 8.44
C LYS A 96 -13.56 -5.48 7.45
N ASP A 97 -13.91 -5.79 6.20
CA ASP A 97 -12.94 -5.84 5.10
C ASP A 97 -12.22 -4.50 4.95
N TYR A 98 -10.91 -4.50 5.16
CA TYR A 98 -10.06 -3.32 5.15
C TYR A 98 -10.02 -2.62 3.80
N HIS A 99 -10.25 -3.33 2.69
CA HIS A 99 -10.31 -2.72 1.37
C HIS A 99 -11.40 -1.66 1.29
N PHE A 100 -12.56 -1.91 1.90
CA PHE A 100 -13.63 -0.92 1.98
C PHE A 100 -13.32 0.18 2.98
N VAL A 101 -12.84 -0.20 4.18
CA VAL A 101 -12.53 0.76 5.25
C VAL A 101 -11.49 1.78 4.80
N VAL A 102 -10.34 1.32 4.29
CA VAL A 102 -9.26 2.21 3.88
C VAL A 102 -9.66 3.07 2.69
N LYS A 103 -10.38 2.51 1.70
CA LYS A 103 -10.88 3.30 0.55
C LYS A 103 -11.89 4.38 0.96
N GLU A 104 -12.78 4.07 1.90
CA GLU A 104 -13.71 5.05 2.45
C GLU A 104 -12.97 6.19 3.14
N MET A 105 -12.01 5.88 4.01
CA MET A 105 -11.17 6.87 4.70
C MET A 105 -10.33 7.70 3.72
N LEU A 106 -9.78 7.11 2.65
CA LEU A 106 -9.06 7.84 1.60
C LEU A 106 -9.98 8.82 0.84
N SER A 107 -11.22 8.39 0.56
CA SER A 107 -12.24 9.24 -0.06
C SER A 107 -12.65 10.39 0.86
N GLU A 108 -12.76 10.13 2.17
CA GLU A 108 -13.03 11.15 3.18
C GLU A 108 -11.88 12.17 3.26
N LEU A 109 -10.63 11.69 3.28
CA LEU A 109 -9.45 12.54 3.26
C LEU A 109 -9.44 13.45 2.04
N TRP A 110 -9.68 12.91 0.86
CA TRP A 110 -9.73 13.71 -0.36
C TRP A 110 -10.87 14.73 -0.34
N THR A 111 -12.03 14.35 0.18
CA THR A 111 -13.19 15.26 0.32
C THR A 111 -12.93 16.37 1.33
N ALA A 112 -12.24 16.08 2.42
CA ALA A 112 -11.87 17.07 3.43
C ALA A 112 -10.86 18.11 2.89
N LEU A 113 -9.93 17.68 2.03
CA LEU A 113 -8.98 18.56 1.35
C LEU A 113 -9.63 19.41 0.26
N PHE A 114 -10.69 18.91 -0.37
CA PHE A 114 -11.42 19.57 -1.45
C PHE A 114 -12.92 19.58 -1.16
N PRO A 115 -13.38 20.37 -0.16
CA PRO A 115 -14.79 20.44 0.19
C PRO A 115 -15.60 20.95 -1.01
N ARG A 116 -16.74 20.29 -1.26
CA ARG A 116 -17.68 20.61 -2.33
C ARG A 116 -18.33 21.98 -2.13
N GLY A 117 -17.63 23.01 -2.47
CA GLY A 117 -18.12 24.39 -2.44
C GLY A 117 -17.66 25.18 -3.66
N ALA A 118 -16.73 24.63 -4.41
CA ALA A 118 -16.18 25.29 -5.57
C ALA A 118 -16.67 24.72 -6.92
N ARG A 119 -17.22 23.50 -7.01
CA ARG A 119 -17.84 22.98 -8.25
C ARG A 119 -18.72 21.75 -7.95
N GLU A 120 -20.03 21.94 -7.97
CA GLU A 120 -21.00 20.87 -8.20
C GLU A 120 -20.81 20.32 -9.60
N GLN A 121 -20.72 19.01 -9.71
CA GLN A 121 -20.97 18.09 -10.84
C GLN A 121 -19.80 17.11 -11.10
N GLY A 122 -19.52 16.24 -10.17
CA GLY A 122 -18.76 15.03 -10.40
C GLY A 122 -19.47 13.87 -9.70
N GLY A 123 -20.14 13.02 -10.48
CA GLY A 123 -20.86 11.87 -9.91
C GLY A 123 -19.91 10.94 -9.15
N LYS A 124 -20.33 10.48 -7.97
CA LYS A 124 -19.73 9.32 -7.32
C LYS A 124 -19.98 8.11 -8.22
N GLY A 125 -18.97 7.66 -8.94
CA GLY A 125 -19.01 6.42 -9.70
C GLY A 125 -18.07 5.41 -9.08
N MET A 126 -18.59 4.25 -8.73
CA MET A 126 -17.78 3.07 -8.50
C MET A 126 -17.72 2.33 -9.85
N ASP A 127 -16.54 2.02 -10.35
CA ASP A 127 -16.41 1.19 -11.54
C ASP A 127 -16.79 -0.27 -11.23
N ARG A 128 -16.89 -1.10 -12.28
CA ARG A 128 -17.23 -2.53 -12.15
C ARG A 128 -16.19 -3.32 -11.32
N ASN A 129 -15.04 -2.71 -11.00
CA ASN A 129 -13.96 -3.28 -10.21
C ASN A 129 -13.88 -2.69 -8.78
N GLY A 130 -14.91 -1.92 -8.34
CA GLY A 130 -14.96 -1.33 -7.01
C GLY A 130 -14.00 -0.15 -6.80
N GLN A 131 -13.48 0.47 -7.87
CA GLN A 131 -12.65 1.66 -7.79
C GLN A 131 -13.52 2.91 -7.75
N PHE A 132 -13.32 3.74 -6.75
CA PHE A 132 -13.92 5.07 -6.69
C PHE A 132 -13.20 6.01 -7.64
N PHE A 133 -13.93 6.58 -8.59
CA PHE A 133 -13.47 7.72 -9.37
C PHE A 133 -14.07 8.98 -8.81
N CYS A 134 -13.25 9.96 -8.43
CA CYS A 134 -13.65 11.35 -8.49
C CYS A 134 -13.30 11.82 -9.89
N ASP A 135 -14.25 11.83 -10.81
CA ASP A 135 -14.12 12.46 -12.11
C ASP A 135 -14.59 13.93 -11.99
N PRO A 136 -13.68 14.89 -11.89
CA PRO A 136 -14.03 16.30 -11.89
C PRO A 136 -14.46 16.80 -13.28
N ALA A 137 -14.38 15.95 -14.33
CA ALA A 137 -14.56 16.37 -15.71
C ALA A 137 -15.98 16.18 -16.28
N ARG A 138 -16.94 15.61 -15.55
CA ARG A 138 -18.34 15.57 -16.00
C ARG A 138 -19.05 16.89 -15.68
N GLY A 139 -18.74 17.93 -16.46
CA GLY A 139 -19.43 19.21 -16.30
C GLY A 139 -18.73 20.42 -16.91
N ALA A 140 -17.74 20.25 -17.77
CA ALA A 140 -17.05 21.39 -18.40
C ALA A 140 -17.49 21.57 -19.86
N GLY A 141 -18.25 22.62 -20.10
CA GLY A 141 -18.24 23.32 -21.36
C GLY A 141 -16.84 23.88 -21.63
N THR A 142 -16.39 23.74 -22.86
CA THR A 142 -15.27 24.37 -23.57
C THR A 142 -14.44 25.40 -22.78
N GLY A 143 -13.43 24.95 -22.12
CA GLY A 143 -12.35 25.74 -21.50
C GLY A 143 -11.36 24.77 -20.88
N GLN A 144 -10.09 24.88 -21.30
CA GLN A 144 -8.98 24.05 -20.84
C GLN A 144 -8.76 24.27 -19.34
N ALA A 145 -9.56 23.57 -18.50
CA ALA A 145 -9.42 23.57 -17.06
C ALA A 145 -8.45 22.45 -16.68
N ASP A 146 -7.46 22.75 -15.85
CA ASP A 146 -6.58 21.77 -15.22
C ASP A 146 -7.42 20.66 -14.56
N VAL A 147 -7.49 19.52 -15.23
CA VAL A 147 -8.24 18.36 -14.74
C VAL A 147 -7.43 17.73 -13.61
N THR A 148 -7.81 18.03 -12.38
CA THR A 148 -7.22 17.35 -11.22
C THR A 148 -7.71 15.91 -11.20
N ALA A 149 -6.83 14.97 -11.51
CA ALA A 149 -7.10 13.55 -11.36
C ALA A 149 -6.54 13.02 -10.03
N ALA A 150 -7.32 12.19 -9.36
CA ALA A 150 -6.85 11.42 -8.21
C ALA A 150 -7.49 10.03 -8.23
N ARG A 151 -6.70 9.01 -7.86
CA ARG A 151 -7.17 7.64 -7.68
C ARG A 151 -6.68 7.09 -6.35
N PHE A 152 -7.50 6.25 -5.73
CA PHE A 152 -7.30 5.68 -4.40
C PHE A 152 -7.02 4.19 -4.52
N PHE A 153 -5.99 3.73 -3.82
CA PHE A 153 -5.54 2.35 -3.87
C PHE A 153 -5.34 1.82 -2.46
N THR A 154 -5.65 0.56 -2.26
CA THR A 154 -5.25 -0.26 -1.13
C THR A 154 -5.33 -1.72 -1.60
N ASP A 155 -4.19 -2.39 -1.71
CA ASP A 155 -4.00 -3.80 -2.08
C ASP A 155 -4.75 -4.27 -3.36
N SER A 156 -5.23 -3.33 -4.18
CA SER A 156 -6.12 -3.62 -5.32
C SER A 156 -5.57 -3.17 -6.68
N ALA A 157 -4.34 -2.68 -6.74
CA ALA A 157 -3.71 -2.19 -7.95
C ALA A 157 -2.23 -2.62 -8.03
N PRO A 158 -1.65 -2.64 -9.23
CA PRO A 158 -0.23 -2.91 -9.41
C PRO A 158 0.60 -1.68 -9.01
N ILE A 159 0.65 -1.38 -7.72
CA ILE A 159 1.46 -0.34 -7.10
C ILE A 159 2.34 -0.95 -5.99
N LEU A 160 3.56 -0.46 -5.82
CA LEU A 160 4.46 -0.90 -4.75
C LEU A 160 4.15 -0.11 -3.46
N GLU A 161 3.05 -0.41 -2.78
CA GLU A 161 2.56 0.34 -1.61
C GLU A 161 3.64 0.52 -0.53
N ARG A 162 4.34 -0.55 -0.13
CA ARG A 162 5.42 -0.48 0.86
C ARG A 162 6.57 0.43 0.42
N TYR A 163 6.92 0.43 -0.87
CA TYR A 163 7.93 1.33 -1.43
C TYR A 163 7.47 2.78 -1.34
N TRP A 164 6.21 3.07 -1.73
CA TRP A 164 5.69 4.43 -1.69
C TRP A 164 5.52 4.93 -0.26
N ALA A 165 5.09 4.09 0.67
CA ALA A 165 5.03 4.41 2.09
C ALA A 165 6.42 4.71 2.67
N TRP A 166 7.46 3.95 2.29
CA TRP A 166 8.85 4.26 2.63
C TRP A 166 9.31 5.57 1.98
N LYS A 167 9.03 5.75 0.69
CA LYS A 167 9.39 6.96 -0.07
C LYS A 167 8.75 8.21 0.51
N ALA A 168 7.53 8.09 1.02
CA ALA A 168 6.77 9.12 1.73
C ALA A 168 7.19 9.27 3.21
N GLY A 169 8.24 8.60 3.66
CA GLY A 169 8.82 8.80 4.99
C GLY A 169 8.08 8.15 6.15
N LEU A 170 7.09 7.27 5.92
CA LEU A 170 6.32 6.64 7.01
C LEU A 170 7.20 5.75 7.89
N GLY A 171 8.18 5.07 7.30
CA GLY A 171 9.04 4.15 8.00
C GLY A 171 10.17 3.62 7.10
N TRP A 172 10.70 2.44 7.41
CA TRP A 172 11.69 1.77 6.57
C TRP A 172 11.23 0.35 6.21
N ILE A 173 11.73 -0.19 5.11
CA ILE A 173 11.52 -1.59 4.75
C ILE A 173 12.44 -2.46 5.61
N GLY A 174 11.85 -3.31 6.44
CA GLY A 174 12.56 -4.24 7.30
C GLY A 174 13.15 -5.42 6.52
N LYS A 175 14.09 -6.15 7.16
CA LYS A 175 14.64 -7.39 6.59
C LYS A 175 13.56 -8.44 6.28
N ASN A 176 12.39 -8.33 6.93
CA ASN A 176 11.20 -9.16 6.70
C ASN A 176 10.31 -8.67 5.54
N THR A 177 10.78 -7.74 4.72
CA THR A 177 10.05 -7.12 3.60
C THR A 177 8.85 -6.23 3.97
N ASN A 178 8.52 -6.10 5.24
CA ASN A 178 7.42 -5.23 5.68
C ASN A 178 7.89 -3.81 5.95
N LEU A 179 6.95 -2.85 5.80
CA LEU A 179 7.15 -1.49 6.31
C LEU A 179 7.15 -1.52 7.84
N ILE A 180 8.15 -0.90 8.46
CA ILE A 180 8.25 -0.74 9.91
C ILE A 180 8.16 0.75 10.23
N ILE A 181 7.10 1.14 10.94
CA ILE A 181 6.89 2.52 11.38
C ILE A 181 7.51 2.70 12.75
N PRO A 182 8.39 3.71 12.97
CA PRO A 182 9.06 3.93 14.25
C PRO A 182 8.09 4.02 15.42
N GLY A 183 8.34 3.23 16.47
CA GLY A 183 7.51 3.19 17.67
C GLY A 183 6.15 2.52 17.54
N LYS A 184 5.74 2.14 16.32
CA LYS A 184 4.41 1.55 16.05
C LYS A 184 4.46 0.13 15.47
N GLY A 185 5.62 -0.33 14.97
CA GLY A 185 5.77 -1.69 14.42
C GLY A 185 5.37 -1.80 12.93
N SER A 186 4.79 -2.95 12.54
CA SER A 186 4.50 -3.28 11.13
C SER A 186 3.08 -3.80 10.87
N PHE A 187 2.16 -3.69 11.82
CA PHE A 187 0.77 -4.14 11.66
C PHE A 187 -0.09 -3.02 11.06
N PHE A 188 0.14 -2.71 9.78
CA PHE A 188 -0.55 -1.63 9.09
C PHE A 188 -1.10 -2.06 7.74
N PHE A 189 -2.35 -1.70 7.47
CA PHE A 189 -2.85 -1.54 6.11
C PHE A 189 -2.27 -0.27 5.53
N LEU A 190 -1.92 -0.33 4.24
CA LEU A 190 -1.44 0.83 3.49
C LEU A 190 -2.51 1.29 2.52
N GLY A 191 -2.50 2.57 2.23
CA GLY A 191 -3.35 3.15 1.21
C GLY A 191 -2.66 4.32 0.54
N GLU A 192 -2.96 4.53 -0.74
CA GLU A 192 -2.36 5.59 -1.55
C GLU A 192 -3.42 6.41 -2.26
N ILE A 193 -3.18 7.72 -2.30
CA ILE A 193 -3.80 8.64 -3.24
C ILE A 193 -2.74 9.05 -4.24
N VAL A 194 -2.93 8.67 -5.50
CA VAL A 194 -2.07 9.12 -6.62
C VAL A 194 -2.78 10.25 -7.35
N THR A 195 -2.14 11.42 -7.46
CA THR A 195 -2.77 12.62 -8.01
C THR A 195 -1.86 13.44 -8.91
N THR A 196 -2.47 14.19 -9.83
CA THR A 196 -1.80 15.16 -10.71
C THR A 196 -1.42 16.46 -10.01
N LEU A 197 -1.89 16.70 -8.79
CA LEU A 197 -1.54 17.89 -8.01
C LEU A 197 -0.12 17.77 -7.44
N GLU A 198 0.62 18.87 -7.46
CA GLU A 198 1.90 18.99 -6.74
C GLU A 198 1.65 19.31 -5.27
N ALA A 199 2.50 18.77 -4.39
CA ALA A 199 2.54 19.17 -3.00
C ALA A 199 3.58 20.30 -2.79
N ASP A 200 3.36 21.13 -1.76
CA ASP A 200 4.29 22.18 -1.36
C ASP A 200 5.56 21.61 -0.69
N HIS A 201 5.46 20.40 -0.16
CA HIS A 201 6.57 19.67 0.45
C HIS A 201 6.42 18.16 0.23
N TYR A 202 7.57 17.50 0.00
CA TYR A 202 7.68 16.04 -0.08
C TYR A 202 8.56 15.52 1.06
N ASP A 203 8.11 14.44 1.68
CA ASP A 203 8.85 13.78 2.75
C ASP A 203 10.07 13.02 2.21
N THR A 204 11.01 12.75 3.09
CA THR A 204 12.21 11.99 2.75
C THR A 204 12.16 10.57 3.32
N PRO A 205 12.65 9.57 2.57
CA PRO A 205 12.69 8.20 3.02
C PRO A 205 13.47 8.03 4.33
N GLN A 206 12.96 7.20 5.23
CA GLN A 206 13.68 6.90 6.47
C GLN A 206 14.82 5.90 6.24
N LYS A 207 15.91 6.12 6.98
CA LYS A 207 17.04 5.18 6.99
C LYS A 207 16.63 3.85 7.61
N ASN A 208 17.14 2.76 7.06
CA ASN A 208 16.93 1.42 7.63
C ASN A 208 17.54 1.34 9.04
N ARG A 209 16.76 0.84 10.00
CA ARG A 209 17.16 0.71 11.41
C ARG A 209 17.31 -0.75 11.85
N CYS A 210 17.29 -1.71 10.93
CA CYS A 210 17.47 -3.12 11.28
C CYS A 210 18.88 -3.43 11.78
N GLY A 211 19.92 -2.76 11.27
CA GLY A 211 21.31 -2.99 11.67
C GLY A 211 21.68 -4.47 11.64
N SER A 212 22.27 -4.96 12.71
CA SER A 212 22.64 -6.38 12.89
C SER A 212 21.48 -7.30 13.31
N CYS A 213 20.28 -6.77 13.58
CA CYS A 213 19.14 -7.57 14.04
C CYS A 213 18.70 -8.59 12.95
N SER A 214 18.52 -9.85 13.36
CA SER A 214 18.10 -10.99 12.51
C SER A 214 16.81 -11.68 12.99
N ARG A 215 16.17 -11.15 14.04
CA ARG A 215 15.02 -11.79 14.71
C ARG A 215 13.92 -12.27 13.77
N CYS A 216 13.56 -11.48 12.77
CA CYS A 216 12.50 -11.85 11.82
C CYS A 216 12.94 -13.00 10.88
N LEU A 217 14.21 -13.06 10.53
CA LEU A 217 14.77 -14.12 9.69
C LEU A 217 14.80 -15.44 10.46
N GLU A 218 15.27 -15.41 11.71
CA GLU A 218 15.36 -16.56 12.62
C GLU A 218 13.96 -17.07 13.04
N ALA A 219 12.99 -16.16 13.23
CA ALA A 219 11.63 -16.50 13.63
C ALA A 219 10.76 -17.02 12.48
N CYS A 220 11.22 -16.95 11.22
CA CYS A 220 10.43 -17.44 10.10
C CYS A 220 10.32 -18.97 10.14
N PRO A 221 9.12 -19.56 10.40
CA PRO A 221 9.00 -20.98 10.70
C PRO A 221 9.33 -21.89 9.51
N THR A 222 9.25 -21.38 8.30
CA THR A 222 9.52 -22.13 7.07
C THR A 222 10.82 -21.70 6.39
N GLY A 223 11.54 -20.72 6.94
CA GLY A 223 12.71 -20.15 6.29
C GLY A 223 12.40 -19.43 4.97
N ALA A 224 11.16 -18.95 4.79
CA ALA A 224 10.76 -18.21 3.59
C ALA A 224 11.52 -16.88 3.43
N LEU A 225 12.00 -16.29 4.53
CA LEU A 225 12.88 -15.14 4.53
C LEU A 225 14.32 -15.63 4.38
N GLU A 226 14.80 -15.78 3.15
CA GLU A 226 16.11 -16.36 2.83
C GLU A 226 17.28 -15.38 3.02
N GLY A 227 16.97 -14.14 3.37
CA GLY A 227 17.94 -13.07 3.63
C GLY A 227 17.26 -11.73 3.83
N PRO A 228 18.03 -10.66 4.09
CA PRO A 228 17.47 -9.32 4.21
C PRO A 228 16.69 -8.90 2.98
N CYS A 229 15.41 -8.58 3.16
CA CYS A 229 14.50 -8.18 2.08
C CYS A 229 14.31 -9.23 0.97
N HIS A 230 14.63 -10.50 1.24
CA HIS A 230 14.49 -11.58 0.28
C HIS A 230 13.46 -12.61 0.76
N LEU A 231 12.29 -12.62 0.12
CA LEU A 231 11.19 -13.53 0.41
C LEU A 231 11.03 -14.54 -0.72
N ASN A 232 11.05 -15.83 -0.39
CA ASN A 232 10.66 -16.91 -1.29
C ASN A 232 9.21 -17.31 -0.98
N ALA A 233 8.26 -16.89 -1.83
CA ALA A 233 6.84 -17.13 -1.62
C ALA A 233 6.48 -18.62 -1.58
N ARG A 234 7.22 -19.50 -2.29
CA ARG A 234 6.99 -20.96 -2.26
C ARG A 234 7.06 -21.56 -0.85
N LYS A 235 7.79 -20.91 0.06
CA LYS A 235 7.94 -21.33 1.45
C LYS A 235 7.08 -20.51 2.41
N CYS A 236 6.48 -19.40 1.96
CA CYS A 236 5.77 -18.47 2.82
C CYS A 236 4.40 -19.01 3.23
N LEU A 237 4.12 -19.10 4.53
CA LEU A 237 2.82 -19.56 5.03
C LEU A 237 1.67 -18.69 4.52
N SER A 238 1.86 -17.36 4.44
CA SER A 238 0.83 -16.47 3.88
C SER A 238 0.52 -16.79 2.42
N TYR A 239 1.54 -17.06 1.61
CA TYR A 239 1.31 -17.51 0.23
C TYR A 239 0.57 -18.84 0.20
N LEU A 240 1.00 -19.81 0.99
CA LEU A 240 0.43 -21.17 1.00
C LEU A 240 -1.04 -21.20 1.44
N THR A 241 -1.44 -20.29 2.32
CA THR A 241 -2.81 -20.24 2.86
C THR A 241 -3.75 -19.31 2.09
N ILE A 242 -3.22 -18.35 1.33
CA ILE A 242 -4.03 -17.30 0.68
C ILE A 242 -4.01 -17.45 -0.85
N GLU A 243 -2.81 -17.63 -1.43
CA GLU A 243 -2.60 -17.53 -2.87
C GLU A 243 -2.43 -18.89 -3.55
N ASN A 244 -2.01 -19.90 -2.81
CA ASN A 244 -1.75 -21.24 -3.36
C ASN A 244 -3.05 -21.97 -3.70
N CYS A 245 -3.24 -22.28 -4.98
CA CYS A 245 -4.41 -23.06 -5.44
C CYS A 245 -4.18 -24.58 -5.41
N GLY A 246 -2.98 -25.05 -5.03
CA GLY A 246 -2.60 -26.46 -4.97
C GLY A 246 -2.60 -27.02 -3.55
N GLU A 247 -2.16 -28.29 -3.43
CA GLU A 247 -1.94 -28.92 -2.13
C GLU A 247 -0.77 -28.26 -1.41
N ILE A 248 -0.89 -28.10 -0.10
CA ILE A 248 0.20 -27.62 0.75
C ILE A 248 1.12 -28.80 1.05
N PRO A 249 2.45 -28.71 0.77
CA PRO A 249 3.37 -29.79 1.08
C PRO A 249 3.29 -30.19 2.55
N ALA A 250 3.28 -31.51 2.83
CA ALA A 250 3.09 -32.05 4.19
C ALA A 250 4.08 -31.48 5.21
N GLU A 251 5.33 -31.25 4.82
CA GLU A 251 6.37 -30.66 5.67
C GLU A 251 6.10 -29.21 6.07
N GLN A 252 5.29 -28.49 5.27
CA GLN A 252 4.88 -27.11 5.53
C GLN A 252 3.53 -27.07 6.23
N ALA A 253 2.66 -28.03 5.96
CA ALA A 253 1.34 -28.14 6.60
C ALA A 253 1.43 -28.29 8.14
N VAL A 254 2.44 -28.99 8.63
CA VAL A 254 2.68 -29.13 10.09
C VAL A 254 3.12 -27.84 10.79
N ARG A 255 3.35 -26.76 10.05
CA ARG A 255 3.79 -25.45 10.55
C ARG A 255 2.68 -24.39 10.45
N LEU A 256 1.52 -24.77 9.92
CA LEU A 256 0.30 -23.97 9.91
C LEU A 256 -0.46 -24.12 11.23
#